data_9b89221d1ba7fe359f6ed88cb0d03709
#
_entry.id   9b89221d1ba7fe359f6ed88cb0d03709
#
_cell.length_a   1.000
_cell.length_b   1.000
_cell.length_c   1.000
_cell.angle_alpha   90.00
_cell.angle_beta   90.00
_cell.angle_gamma   90.00
#
_symmetry.space_group_name_H-M   'P 1'
#
loop_
_entity.id
_entity.type
_entity.pdbx_description
1 polymer ?
#
loop_
_entity_poly.entity_id
_entity_poly.type
_entity_poly.pdbx_seq_one_letter_code
_entity_poly.pdbx_strand_id
1 'polypeptide(L)'
;MLIPFAVMLLCIAVLPLIPHVGEWWEHNVHKLYVSLILGVPVGIWLCVNGMSHELIHQMIYDYVPFILLLMALFVTTGGICIRGDLKATPLTNTVIMAIGWVLASFMGTTGAAMLLIRLLLETISQRKYKVHTVLFFIAIVANCGGLLSPLGDPPLFLLFQKGTPFMWWMQNILPEWFVTGALLLAVYFAVDTYLYRKEPTVNIMADVREARKLQMSGLINIVWLLCVICSTMFINSTYIPAMGEHDAPWYLKLLREWAFILIIALSWLTTKKKVREDNSYSWGPIMEVACVFLGIFATMTPALMFLQQNPLPIDQPWQFVYCTGALSAFLDNAPTAMVFHATATTLPVAEGVTAVAGIAPGFMKAISMGAVFFGALTYIGNGPNFMVKSIAEQSGIDMPSFFGYMIKFSLIVCLPIYIIVQLLFI
;
A
#
# COMPACT_ATOMS: atom_id res chain seq x y z
N MET A 1 -1.05 14.36 24.47
CA MET A 1 -1.55 13.12 23.86
C MET A 1 -1.14 12.87 22.41
N LEU A 2 -0.67 13.89 21.67
CA LEU A 2 -0.08 13.69 20.32
C LEU A 2 1.27 12.95 20.34
N ILE A 3 2.03 13.07 21.43
CA ILE A 3 3.40 12.57 21.53
C ILE A 3 3.50 11.05 21.27
N PRO A 4 2.68 10.16 21.87
CA PRO A 4 2.78 8.72 21.61
C PRO A 4 2.57 8.35 20.13
N PHE A 5 1.62 9.01 19.46
CA PHE A 5 1.37 8.80 18.03
C PHE A 5 2.56 9.28 17.19
N ALA A 6 3.05 10.50 17.44
CA ALA A 6 4.23 11.03 16.75
C ALA A 6 5.47 10.15 16.98
N VAL A 7 5.71 9.68 18.20
CA VAL A 7 6.80 8.75 18.52
C VAL A 7 6.63 7.43 17.81
N MET A 8 5.41 6.87 17.74
CA MET A 8 5.14 5.64 17.01
C MET A 8 5.51 5.78 15.52
N LEU A 9 5.10 6.87 14.87
CA LEU A 9 5.44 7.15 13.48
C LEU A 9 6.95 7.34 13.28
N LEU A 10 7.60 8.05 14.19
CA LEU A 10 9.06 8.23 14.16
C LEU A 10 9.81 6.90 14.38
N CYS A 11 9.33 6.02 15.24
CA CYS A 11 9.92 4.69 15.41
C CYS A 11 9.88 3.89 14.10
N ILE A 12 8.75 3.90 13.38
CA ILE A 12 8.60 3.22 12.10
C ILE A 12 9.54 3.79 11.05
N ALA A 13 9.69 5.13 11.00
CA ALA A 13 10.47 5.80 9.98
C ALA A 13 11.99 5.74 10.26
N VAL A 14 12.41 5.82 11.51
CA VAL A 14 13.82 6.06 11.87
C VAL A 14 14.52 4.78 12.33
N LEU A 15 13.87 3.92 13.13
CA LEU A 15 14.55 2.74 13.70
C LEU A 15 15.13 1.80 12.64
N PRO A 16 14.45 1.54 11.50
CA PRO A 16 15.03 0.70 10.44
C PRO A 16 16.30 1.27 9.80
N LEU A 17 16.52 2.58 9.90
CA LEU A 17 17.64 3.27 9.25
C LEU A 17 18.88 3.35 10.12
N ILE A 18 18.79 3.07 11.43
CA ILE A 18 19.91 3.14 12.37
C ILE A 18 20.62 1.79 12.38
N PRO A 19 21.95 1.74 12.09
CA PRO A 19 22.73 0.52 12.21
C PRO A 19 22.55 -0.15 13.57
N HIS A 20 22.54 -1.47 13.64
CA HIS A 20 22.28 -2.32 14.83
C HIS A 20 20.86 -2.20 15.42
N VAL A 21 20.24 -1.01 15.43
CA VAL A 21 18.85 -0.84 15.86
C VAL A 21 17.89 -1.38 14.78
N GLY A 22 18.25 -1.24 13.52
CA GLY A 22 17.50 -1.82 12.39
C GLY A 22 17.38 -3.33 12.51
N GLU A 23 18.47 -4.04 12.83
CA GLU A 23 18.47 -5.49 13.06
C GLU A 23 17.51 -5.88 14.23
N TRP A 24 17.53 -5.10 15.32
CA TRP A 24 16.59 -5.27 16.44
C TRP A 24 15.15 -5.03 15.99
N TRP A 25 14.93 -3.99 15.15
CA TRP A 25 13.60 -3.64 14.63
C TRP A 25 13.05 -4.65 13.63
N GLU A 26 13.86 -5.46 12.95
CA GLU A 26 13.40 -6.52 12.04
C GLU A 26 12.53 -7.58 12.72
N HIS A 27 12.71 -7.81 14.03
CA HIS A 27 11.91 -8.77 14.77
C HIS A 27 10.51 -8.23 15.11
N ASN A 28 9.46 -8.90 14.67
CA ASN A 28 8.06 -8.51 14.91
C ASN A 28 7.71 -8.36 16.39
N VAL A 29 8.34 -9.15 17.27
CA VAL A 29 8.15 -9.07 18.73
C VAL A 29 8.57 -7.71 19.28
N HIS A 30 9.66 -7.13 18.77
CA HIS A 30 10.13 -5.82 19.21
C HIS A 30 9.20 -4.70 18.73
N LYS A 31 8.65 -4.81 17.50
CA LYS A 31 7.61 -3.91 17.01
C LYS A 31 6.36 -3.95 17.89
N LEU A 32 5.96 -5.18 18.31
CA LEU A 32 4.84 -5.36 19.25
C LEU A 32 5.13 -4.70 20.61
N TYR A 33 6.35 -4.83 21.15
CA TYR A 33 6.71 -4.19 22.42
C TYR A 33 6.59 -2.65 22.31
N VAL A 34 7.13 -2.05 21.26
CA VAL A 34 7.01 -0.59 21.05
C VAL A 34 5.54 -0.18 20.93
N SER A 35 4.75 -0.93 20.17
CA SER A 35 3.31 -0.68 20.00
C SER A 35 2.55 -0.75 21.32
N LEU A 36 2.86 -1.72 22.18
CA LEU A 36 2.23 -1.87 23.51
C LEU A 36 2.71 -0.79 24.48
N ILE A 37 4.01 -0.47 24.49
CA ILE A 37 4.58 0.56 25.38
C ILE A 37 3.96 1.92 25.09
N LEU A 38 3.70 2.24 23.82
CA LEU A 38 3.09 3.49 23.43
C LEU A 38 1.55 3.46 23.48
N GLY A 39 0.94 2.35 23.05
CA GLY A 39 -0.51 2.22 22.94
C GLY A 39 -1.23 1.98 24.26
N VAL A 40 -0.69 1.15 25.15
CA VAL A 40 -1.36 0.81 26.43
C VAL A 40 -1.54 2.06 27.33
N PRO A 41 -0.55 2.92 27.54
CA PRO A 41 -0.76 4.14 28.32
C PRO A 41 -1.84 5.08 27.72
N VAL A 42 -1.91 5.18 26.39
CA VAL A 42 -2.95 5.94 25.70
C VAL A 42 -4.32 5.32 25.90
N GLY A 43 -4.42 3.98 25.78
CA GLY A 43 -5.65 3.25 26.04
C GLY A 43 -6.16 3.42 27.47
N ILE A 44 -5.27 3.33 28.47
CA ILE A 44 -5.61 3.58 29.88
C ILE A 44 -6.10 5.02 30.05
N TRP A 45 -5.42 5.99 29.46
CA TRP A 45 -5.82 7.39 29.52
C TRP A 45 -7.22 7.63 28.92
N LEU A 46 -7.51 7.04 27.74
CA LEU A 46 -8.83 7.11 27.13
C LEU A 46 -9.92 6.52 28.04
N CYS A 47 -9.65 5.36 28.63
CA CYS A 47 -10.59 4.72 29.57
C CYS A 47 -10.87 5.57 30.83
N VAL A 48 -9.83 6.15 31.43
CA VAL A 48 -9.96 7.01 32.62
C VAL A 48 -10.74 8.30 32.30
N ASN A 49 -10.62 8.81 31.08
CA ASN A 49 -11.34 10.02 30.64
C ASN A 49 -12.75 9.72 30.04
N GLY A 50 -13.27 8.50 30.19
CA GLY A 50 -14.61 8.15 29.73
C GLY A 50 -14.73 7.93 28.22
N MET A 51 -13.62 7.88 27.49
CA MET A 51 -13.55 7.70 26.03
C MET A 51 -13.23 6.24 25.63
N SER A 52 -13.59 5.28 26.48
CA SER A 52 -13.38 3.84 26.20
C SER A 52 -14.12 3.37 24.96
N HIS A 53 -15.30 3.95 24.66
CA HIS A 53 -16.08 3.64 23.46
C HIS A 53 -15.28 3.95 22.19
N GLU A 54 -14.61 5.09 22.12
CA GLU A 54 -13.79 5.50 20.97
C GLU A 54 -12.64 4.53 20.73
N LEU A 55 -11.95 4.11 21.80
CA LEU A 55 -10.87 3.12 21.72
C LEU A 55 -11.40 1.76 21.22
N ILE A 56 -12.50 1.29 21.80
CA ILE A 56 -13.12 0.00 21.41
C ILE A 56 -13.57 0.05 19.95
N HIS A 57 -14.21 1.16 19.55
CA HIS A 57 -14.63 1.36 18.16
C HIS A 57 -13.43 1.31 17.21
N GLN A 58 -12.37 2.07 17.50
CA GLN A 58 -11.14 2.11 16.71
C GLN A 58 -10.49 0.74 16.58
N MET A 59 -10.42 -0.03 17.68
CA MET A 59 -9.76 -1.33 17.66
C MET A 59 -10.60 -2.43 16.99
N ILE A 60 -11.92 -2.45 17.22
CA ILE A 60 -12.78 -3.53 16.72
C ILE A 60 -13.28 -3.24 15.30
N TYR A 61 -13.63 -1.98 14.98
CA TYR A 61 -14.27 -1.65 13.71
C TYR A 61 -13.35 -0.96 12.69
N ASP A 62 -12.16 -0.49 13.09
CA ASP A 62 -11.16 0.03 12.16
C ASP A 62 -9.96 -0.93 12.03
N TYR A 63 -9.27 -1.27 13.15
CA TYR A 63 -8.06 -2.09 13.11
C TYR A 63 -8.31 -3.55 12.70
N VAL A 64 -9.28 -4.23 13.31
CA VAL A 64 -9.57 -5.66 13.00
C VAL A 64 -9.96 -5.85 11.53
N PRO A 65 -10.91 -5.07 10.96
CA PRO A 65 -11.24 -5.13 9.53
C PRO A 65 -10.04 -4.85 8.62
N PHE A 66 -9.21 -3.88 8.99
CA PHE A 66 -8.01 -3.53 8.24
C PHE A 66 -7.02 -4.71 8.16
N ILE A 67 -6.70 -5.32 9.30
CA ILE A 67 -5.79 -6.46 9.33
C ILE A 67 -6.37 -7.70 8.63
N LEU A 68 -7.66 -7.96 8.81
CA LEU A 68 -8.31 -9.10 8.15
C LEU A 68 -8.35 -8.96 6.64
N LEU A 69 -8.59 -7.76 6.11
CA LEU A 69 -8.50 -7.52 4.67
C LEU A 69 -7.07 -7.77 4.16
N LEU A 70 -6.08 -7.13 4.79
CA LEU A 70 -4.68 -7.30 4.37
C LEU A 70 -4.25 -8.77 4.45
N MET A 71 -4.68 -9.49 5.49
CA MET A 71 -4.42 -10.92 5.63
C MET A 71 -5.11 -11.74 4.54
N ALA A 72 -6.37 -11.42 4.19
CA ALA A 72 -7.10 -12.11 3.12
C ALA A 72 -6.42 -11.90 1.76
N LEU A 73 -6.03 -10.67 1.43
CA LEU A 73 -5.27 -10.37 0.22
C LEU A 73 -3.91 -11.07 0.23
N PHE A 74 -3.18 -11.03 1.34
CA PHE A 74 -1.85 -11.62 1.46
C PHE A 74 -1.88 -13.15 1.35
N VAL A 75 -2.84 -13.82 1.99
CA VAL A 75 -2.97 -15.28 1.95
C VAL A 75 -3.40 -15.77 0.57
N THR A 76 -4.32 -15.06 -0.09
CA THR A 76 -4.79 -15.42 -1.43
C THR A 76 -3.71 -15.15 -2.48
N THR A 77 -3.08 -13.99 -2.48
CA THR A 77 -2.00 -13.67 -3.43
C THR A 77 -0.76 -14.52 -3.21
N GLY A 78 -0.40 -14.79 -1.96
CA GLY A 78 0.69 -15.71 -1.59
C GLY A 78 0.44 -17.18 -1.98
N GLY A 79 -0.80 -17.53 -2.31
CA GLY A 79 -1.18 -18.82 -2.87
C GLY A 79 -1.08 -18.90 -4.38
N ILE A 80 -0.70 -17.83 -5.08
CA ILE A 80 -0.45 -17.80 -6.54
C ILE A 80 1.05 -17.71 -6.76
N CYS A 81 1.61 -18.56 -7.61
CA CYS A 81 3.01 -18.51 -7.97
C CYS A 81 3.15 -18.47 -9.49
N ILE A 82 3.89 -17.47 -9.98
CA ILE A 82 4.25 -17.31 -11.39
C ILE A 82 5.76 -17.54 -11.50
N ARG A 83 6.15 -18.51 -12.31
CA ARG A 83 7.55 -18.83 -12.62
C ARG A 83 7.77 -18.80 -14.11
N GLY A 84 8.95 -18.45 -14.51
CA GLY A 84 9.37 -18.44 -15.91
C GLY A 84 10.45 -17.40 -16.12
N ASP A 85 11.18 -17.54 -17.19
CA ASP A 85 12.22 -16.60 -17.58
C ASP A 85 11.86 -16.10 -18.99
N LEU A 86 11.39 -14.87 -19.06
CA LEU A 86 11.02 -14.25 -20.32
C LEU A 86 12.24 -13.53 -20.91
N LYS A 87 12.24 -13.31 -22.22
CA LYS A 87 13.28 -12.47 -22.84
C LYS A 87 13.18 -11.06 -22.28
N ALA A 88 14.26 -10.59 -21.66
CA ALA A 88 14.33 -9.29 -21.00
C ALA A 88 14.38 -8.10 -21.99
N THR A 89 13.43 -8.05 -22.93
CA THR A 89 13.32 -6.90 -23.82
C THR A 89 12.62 -5.74 -23.12
N PRO A 90 12.88 -4.48 -23.51
CA PRO A 90 12.19 -3.32 -22.92
C PRO A 90 10.67 -3.43 -22.98
N LEU A 91 10.13 -4.00 -24.05
CA LEU A 91 8.69 -4.22 -24.19
C LEU A 91 8.18 -5.26 -23.17
N THR A 92 8.88 -6.39 -23.03
CA THR A 92 8.48 -7.45 -22.07
C THR A 92 8.47 -6.91 -20.64
N ASN A 93 9.53 -6.21 -20.24
CA ASN A 93 9.63 -5.64 -18.90
C ASN A 93 8.54 -4.57 -18.66
N THR A 94 8.26 -3.72 -19.65
CA THR A 94 7.19 -2.73 -19.56
C THR A 94 5.81 -3.39 -19.45
N VAL A 95 5.56 -4.47 -20.17
CA VAL A 95 4.29 -5.22 -20.09
C VAL A 95 4.13 -5.87 -18.70
N ILE A 96 5.19 -6.46 -18.13
CA ILE A 96 5.15 -7.01 -16.77
C ILE A 96 4.79 -5.90 -15.76
N MET A 97 5.41 -4.73 -15.88
CA MET A 97 5.09 -3.58 -15.01
C MET A 97 3.68 -3.06 -15.20
N ALA A 98 3.19 -2.97 -16.46
CA ALA A 98 1.83 -2.54 -16.77
C ALA A 98 0.78 -3.50 -16.20
N ILE A 99 1.02 -4.81 -16.30
CA ILE A 99 0.18 -5.82 -15.65
C ILE A 99 0.20 -5.64 -14.13
N GLY A 100 1.37 -5.47 -13.54
CA GLY A 100 1.53 -5.24 -12.09
C GLY A 100 0.83 -3.96 -11.63
N TRP A 101 0.93 -2.88 -12.40
CA TRP A 101 0.24 -1.62 -12.15
C TRP A 101 -1.28 -1.78 -12.07
N VAL A 102 -1.88 -2.51 -13.02
CA VAL A 102 -3.33 -2.80 -12.99
C VAL A 102 -3.68 -3.73 -11.83
N LEU A 103 -2.93 -4.82 -11.63
CA LEU A 103 -3.19 -5.80 -10.58
C LEU A 103 -3.09 -5.19 -9.18
N ALA A 104 -2.18 -4.24 -8.95
CA ALA A 104 -2.01 -3.58 -7.67
C ALA A 104 -3.29 -2.93 -7.15
N SER A 105 -4.14 -2.41 -8.05
CA SER A 105 -5.44 -1.85 -7.67
C SER A 105 -6.43 -2.85 -7.09
N PHE A 106 -6.28 -4.15 -7.38
CA PHE A 106 -7.28 -5.17 -7.01
C PHE A 106 -6.78 -6.20 -6.00
N MET A 107 -5.46 -6.42 -5.94
CA MET A 107 -4.86 -7.40 -5.03
C MET A 107 -3.89 -6.77 -4.01
N GLY A 108 -3.88 -5.45 -3.97
CA GLY A 108 -2.98 -4.65 -3.14
C GLY A 108 -1.59 -4.50 -3.75
N THR A 109 -0.96 -3.35 -3.46
CA THR A 109 0.42 -3.06 -3.90
C THR A 109 1.39 -4.13 -3.41
N THR A 110 1.28 -4.59 -2.17
CA THR A 110 2.10 -5.68 -1.61
C THR A 110 1.88 -7.00 -2.34
N GLY A 111 0.62 -7.36 -2.60
CA GLY A 111 0.26 -8.61 -3.29
C GLY A 111 0.79 -8.64 -4.72
N ALA A 112 0.57 -7.58 -5.49
CA ALA A 112 1.06 -7.45 -6.85
C ALA A 112 2.60 -7.43 -6.91
N ALA A 113 3.24 -6.72 -5.96
CA ALA A 113 4.69 -6.68 -5.88
C ALA A 113 5.28 -8.06 -5.58
N MET A 114 4.76 -8.79 -4.60
CA MET A 114 5.22 -10.16 -4.28
C MET A 114 5.03 -11.14 -5.43
N LEU A 115 3.90 -11.02 -6.14
CA LEU A 115 3.58 -11.91 -7.27
C LEU A 115 4.55 -11.73 -8.44
N LEU A 116 4.93 -10.49 -8.75
CA LEU A 116 5.63 -10.16 -10.00
C LEU A 116 7.11 -9.85 -9.84
N ILE A 117 7.58 -9.45 -8.65
CA ILE A 117 8.99 -9.07 -8.48
C ILE A 117 9.95 -10.22 -8.82
N ARG A 118 9.63 -11.45 -8.40
CA ARG A 118 10.47 -12.62 -8.68
C ARG A 118 10.54 -12.95 -10.16
N LEU A 119 9.37 -12.92 -10.84
CA LEU A 119 9.31 -13.08 -12.28
C LEU A 119 10.14 -12.02 -13.01
N LEU A 120 10.03 -10.76 -12.59
CA LEU A 120 10.80 -9.67 -13.17
C LEU A 120 12.29 -9.85 -12.95
N LEU A 121 12.73 -10.23 -11.73
CA LEU A 121 14.13 -10.45 -11.40
C LEU A 121 14.72 -11.66 -12.15
N GLU A 122 13.96 -12.75 -12.31
CA GLU A 122 14.35 -13.89 -13.15
C GLU A 122 14.52 -13.43 -14.61
N THR A 123 13.53 -12.70 -15.15
CA THR A 123 13.55 -12.18 -16.52
C THR A 123 14.77 -11.29 -16.80
N ILE A 124 15.17 -10.43 -15.86
CA ILE A 124 16.34 -9.55 -16.06
C ILE A 124 17.65 -10.11 -15.51
N SER A 125 17.70 -11.40 -15.15
CA SER A 125 18.85 -11.99 -14.44
C SER A 125 20.15 -11.88 -15.22
N GLN A 126 20.13 -12.04 -16.55
CA GLN A 126 21.29 -12.00 -17.44
C GLN A 126 21.72 -10.57 -17.81
N ARG A 127 20.87 -9.55 -17.55
CA ARG A 127 21.18 -8.16 -17.89
C ARG A 127 22.23 -7.57 -16.96
N LYS A 128 23.08 -6.71 -17.50
CA LYS A 128 24.05 -5.90 -16.74
C LYS A 128 23.35 -4.72 -16.03
N TYR A 129 22.44 -4.05 -16.73
CA TYR A 129 21.74 -2.88 -16.23
C TYR A 129 20.35 -3.28 -15.70
N LYS A 130 20.22 -3.44 -14.38
CA LYS A 130 19.00 -3.99 -13.72
C LYS A 130 18.35 -3.00 -12.76
N VAL A 131 19.15 -2.17 -12.08
CA VAL A 131 18.73 -1.33 -10.95
C VAL A 131 17.51 -0.46 -11.30
N HIS A 132 17.55 0.23 -12.45
CA HIS A 132 16.45 1.09 -12.89
C HIS A 132 15.11 0.34 -12.99
N THR A 133 15.12 -0.91 -13.44
CA THR A 133 13.92 -1.75 -13.54
C THR A 133 13.26 -1.94 -12.17
N VAL A 134 14.05 -2.20 -11.13
CA VAL A 134 13.54 -2.36 -9.77
C VAL A 134 13.03 -1.02 -9.21
N LEU A 135 13.72 0.09 -9.50
CA LEU A 135 13.29 1.42 -9.06
C LEU A 135 11.92 1.80 -9.65
N PHE A 136 11.74 1.60 -10.94
CA PHE A 136 10.45 1.83 -11.59
C PHE A 136 9.36 0.84 -11.13
N PHE A 137 9.72 -0.40 -10.83
CA PHE A 137 8.78 -1.37 -10.27
C PHE A 137 8.24 -0.90 -8.91
N ILE A 138 9.10 -0.34 -8.04
CA ILE A 138 8.67 0.28 -6.79
C ILE A 138 7.69 1.42 -7.04
N ALA A 139 8.01 2.34 -7.96
CA ALA A 139 7.15 3.48 -8.24
C ALA A 139 5.80 3.06 -8.86
N ILE A 140 5.82 2.17 -9.85
CA ILE A 140 4.65 1.80 -10.65
C ILE A 140 3.77 0.78 -9.93
N VAL A 141 4.35 -0.36 -9.53
CA VAL A 141 3.59 -1.51 -9.01
C VAL A 141 3.37 -1.41 -7.52
N ALA A 142 4.42 -1.10 -6.77
CA ALA A 142 4.34 -1.06 -5.31
C ALA A 142 3.70 0.21 -4.75
N ASN A 143 3.35 1.20 -5.59
CA ASN A 143 2.71 2.45 -5.16
C ASN A 143 1.61 2.91 -6.13
N CYS A 144 1.96 3.55 -7.26
CA CYS A 144 0.98 4.22 -8.13
C CYS A 144 -0.14 3.31 -8.61
N GLY A 145 0.13 2.01 -8.78
CA GLY A 145 -0.88 1.03 -9.14
C GLY A 145 -2.00 0.90 -8.12
N GLY A 146 -1.74 1.17 -6.85
CA GLY A 146 -2.71 1.01 -5.77
C GLY A 146 -3.81 2.07 -5.69
N LEU A 147 -3.77 3.15 -6.48
CA LEU A 147 -4.67 4.30 -6.29
C LEU A 147 -6.13 4.08 -6.72
N LEU A 148 -6.45 3.05 -7.50
CA LEU A 148 -7.74 2.96 -8.18
C LEU A 148 -8.87 2.29 -7.37
N SER A 149 -8.57 1.61 -6.27
CA SER A 149 -9.58 0.98 -5.42
C SER A 149 -9.16 0.93 -3.95
N PRO A 150 -10.10 0.72 -3.02
CA PRO A 150 -9.79 0.56 -1.60
C PRO A 150 -8.87 -0.62 -1.28
N LEU A 151 -8.83 -1.62 -2.17
CA LEU A 151 -7.98 -2.81 -2.01
C LEU A 151 -6.54 -2.55 -2.43
N GLY A 152 -6.31 -1.48 -3.21
CA GLY A 152 -5.02 -1.21 -3.82
C GLY A 152 -3.95 -0.81 -2.81
N ASP A 153 -4.29 0.05 -1.86
CA ASP A 153 -3.31 0.54 -0.89
C ASP A 153 -3.96 0.83 0.47
N PRO A 154 -3.29 0.59 1.60
CA PRO A 154 -3.81 0.79 2.95
C PRO A 154 -4.55 2.11 3.21
N PRO A 155 -4.05 3.28 2.80
CA PRO A 155 -4.75 4.55 3.04
C PRO A 155 -6.16 4.59 2.43
N LEU A 156 -6.33 4.00 1.24
CA LEU A 156 -7.63 4.01 0.57
C LEU A 156 -8.64 3.11 1.29
N PHE A 157 -8.19 1.99 1.86
CA PHE A 157 -9.06 1.16 2.66
C PHE A 157 -9.52 1.85 3.94
N LEU A 158 -8.64 2.58 4.61
CA LEU A 158 -9.02 3.38 5.78
C LEU A 158 -10.02 4.48 5.43
N LEU A 159 -9.84 5.15 4.30
CA LEU A 159 -10.81 6.14 3.79
C LEU A 159 -12.15 5.48 3.37
N PHE A 160 -12.12 4.26 2.85
CA PHE A 160 -13.31 3.46 2.58
C PHE A 160 -14.07 3.12 3.88
N GLN A 161 -13.38 2.76 4.96
CA GLN A 161 -13.98 2.53 6.27
C GLN A 161 -14.64 3.80 6.85
N LYS A 162 -14.16 5.00 6.48
CA LYS A 162 -14.78 6.27 6.85
C LYS A 162 -16.02 6.63 6.01
N GLY A 163 -16.42 5.76 5.08
CA GLY A 163 -17.66 5.89 4.31
C GLY A 163 -17.49 6.30 2.86
N THR A 164 -16.28 6.29 2.30
CA THR A 164 -16.09 6.48 0.87
C THR A 164 -16.62 5.25 0.11
N PRO A 165 -17.50 5.39 -0.90
CA PRO A 165 -18.01 4.26 -1.67
C PRO A 165 -16.88 3.51 -2.39
N PHE A 166 -16.98 2.16 -2.51
CA PHE A 166 -15.95 1.32 -3.13
C PHE A 166 -15.56 1.80 -4.54
N MET A 167 -16.53 2.11 -5.37
CA MET A 167 -16.34 2.53 -6.77
C MET A 167 -15.90 3.98 -6.92
N TRP A 168 -15.86 4.75 -5.83
CA TRP A 168 -15.60 6.19 -5.89
C TRP A 168 -14.26 6.52 -6.54
N TRP A 169 -13.19 5.81 -6.17
CA TRP A 169 -11.85 6.02 -6.78
C TRP A 169 -11.85 5.73 -8.28
N MET A 170 -12.44 4.60 -8.70
CA MET A 170 -12.55 4.28 -10.12
C MET A 170 -13.31 5.34 -10.91
N GLN A 171 -14.36 5.93 -10.34
CA GLN A 171 -15.19 6.92 -11.00
C GLN A 171 -14.56 8.31 -11.03
N ASN A 172 -13.74 8.65 -10.03
CA ASN A 172 -13.28 10.01 -9.82
C ASN A 172 -11.75 10.20 -10.00
N ILE A 173 -10.94 9.15 -9.89
CA ILE A 173 -9.45 9.23 -9.94
C ILE A 173 -8.86 8.43 -11.11
N LEU A 174 -9.68 7.81 -11.95
CA LEU A 174 -9.19 7.03 -13.09
C LEU A 174 -8.27 7.83 -14.03
N PRO A 175 -8.57 9.10 -14.39
CA PRO A 175 -7.68 9.89 -15.25
C PRO A 175 -6.31 10.15 -14.62
N GLU A 176 -6.27 10.52 -13.34
CA GLU A 176 -5.04 10.80 -12.58
C GLU A 176 -4.17 9.53 -12.47
N TRP A 177 -4.79 8.40 -12.16
CA TRP A 177 -4.14 7.10 -12.11
C TRP A 177 -3.58 6.70 -13.48
N PHE A 178 -4.38 6.83 -14.54
CA PHE A 178 -3.99 6.46 -15.89
C PHE A 178 -2.84 7.31 -16.42
N VAL A 179 -2.91 8.63 -16.27
CA VAL A 179 -1.86 9.55 -16.74
C VAL A 179 -0.56 9.32 -15.98
N THR A 180 -0.63 9.13 -14.67
CA THR A 180 0.56 8.84 -13.85
C THR A 180 1.24 7.54 -14.28
N GLY A 181 0.47 6.46 -14.41
CA GLY A 181 0.99 5.17 -14.82
C GLY A 181 1.54 5.19 -16.24
N ALA A 182 0.84 5.81 -17.18
CA ALA A 182 1.28 5.94 -18.56
C ALA A 182 2.58 6.73 -18.69
N LEU A 183 2.73 7.85 -17.97
CA LEU A 183 3.96 8.64 -17.96
C LEU A 183 5.12 7.85 -17.34
N LEU A 184 4.93 7.20 -16.21
CA LEU A 184 5.96 6.37 -15.58
C LEU A 184 6.39 5.21 -16.49
N LEU A 185 5.43 4.51 -17.13
CA LEU A 185 5.72 3.42 -18.06
C LEU A 185 6.44 3.93 -19.32
N ALA A 186 6.07 5.09 -19.85
CA ALA A 186 6.72 5.70 -21.01
C ALA A 186 8.18 6.08 -20.69
N VAL A 187 8.42 6.72 -19.54
CA VAL A 187 9.78 7.06 -19.09
C VAL A 187 10.59 5.79 -18.85
N TYR A 188 10.00 4.77 -18.18
CA TYR A 188 10.65 3.48 -18.01
C TYR A 188 11.06 2.85 -19.34
N PHE A 189 10.13 2.76 -20.29
CA PHE A 189 10.38 2.19 -21.61
C PHE A 189 11.52 2.90 -22.34
N ALA A 190 11.55 4.24 -22.28
CA ALA A 190 12.62 5.03 -22.88
C ALA A 190 13.98 4.76 -22.22
N VAL A 191 14.05 4.76 -20.89
CA VAL A 191 15.26 4.48 -20.12
C VAL A 191 15.74 3.05 -20.34
N ASP A 192 14.83 2.06 -20.25
CA ASP A 192 15.18 0.66 -20.46
C ASP A 192 15.64 0.38 -21.90
N THR A 193 15.00 1.00 -22.91
CA THR A 193 15.43 0.91 -24.31
C THR A 193 16.83 1.48 -24.50
N TYR A 194 17.14 2.64 -23.89
CA TYR A 194 18.46 3.24 -23.96
C TYR A 194 19.54 2.35 -23.32
N LEU A 195 19.25 1.76 -22.15
CA LEU A 195 20.18 0.88 -21.45
C LEU A 195 20.30 -0.49 -22.14
N TYR A 196 19.21 -1.01 -22.72
CA TYR A 196 19.20 -2.25 -23.48
C TYR A 196 20.14 -2.17 -24.71
N ARG A 197 20.18 -1.03 -25.40
CA ARG A 197 21.11 -0.81 -26.52
C ARG A 197 22.58 -0.82 -26.09
N LYS A 198 22.87 -0.65 -24.80
CA LYS A 198 24.21 -0.69 -24.21
C LYS A 198 24.57 -2.04 -23.61
N GLU A 199 23.61 -3.00 -23.60
CA GLU A 199 23.87 -4.34 -23.07
C GLU A 199 24.91 -5.07 -23.93
N PRO A 200 25.84 -5.82 -23.30
CA PRO A 200 26.74 -6.71 -24.01
C PRO A 200 25.96 -7.77 -24.79
N THR A 201 26.37 -8.01 -26.03
CA THR A 201 25.72 -9.03 -26.91
C THR A 201 25.70 -10.42 -26.28
N VAL A 202 26.72 -10.74 -25.47
CA VAL A 202 26.82 -12.02 -24.74
C VAL A 202 25.65 -12.18 -23.76
N ASN A 203 25.28 -11.10 -23.04
CA ASN A 203 24.18 -11.12 -22.08
C ASN A 203 22.82 -11.29 -22.80
N ILE A 204 22.65 -10.60 -23.94
CA ILE A 204 21.43 -10.74 -24.75
C ILE A 204 21.29 -12.16 -25.31
N MET A 205 22.39 -12.75 -25.74
CA MET A 205 22.39 -14.14 -26.22
C MET A 205 22.10 -15.15 -25.08
N ALA A 206 22.63 -14.91 -23.90
CA ALA A 206 22.35 -15.72 -22.70
C ALA A 206 20.86 -15.65 -22.34
N ASP A 207 20.29 -14.46 -22.30
CA ASP A 207 18.87 -14.20 -22.05
C ASP A 207 17.95 -14.97 -23.03
N VAL A 208 18.27 -14.92 -24.32
CA VAL A 208 17.49 -15.67 -25.34
C VAL A 208 17.59 -17.17 -25.16
N ARG A 209 18.76 -17.69 -24.75
CA ARG A 209 19.03 -19.11 -24.58
C ARG A 209 18.39 -19.68 -23.31
N GLU A 210 18.34 -18.90 -22.23
CA GLU A 210 17.86 -19.32 -20.93
C GLU A 210 16.33 -19.10 -20.76
N ALA A 211 15.70 -18.38 -21.69
CA ALA A 211 14.28 -18.07 -21.67
C ALA A 211 13.41 -19.33 -21.50
N ARG A 212 12.48 -19.28 -20.54
CA ARG A 212 11.55 -20.36 -20.19
C ARG A 212 10.10 -19.86 -20.26
N LYS A 213 9.20 -20.76 -20.64
CA LYS A 213 7.76 -20.44 -20.67
C LYS A 213 7.23 -20.14 -19.27
N LEU A 214 6.28 -19.21 -19.20
CA LEU A 214 5.55 -18.92 -17.97
C LEU A 214 4.76 -20.15 -17.51
N GLN A 215 4.85 -20.42 -16.22
CA GLN A 215 4.07 -21.43 -15.53
C GLN A 215 3.37 -20.76 -14.35
N MET A 216 2.07 -20.93 -14.30
CA MET A 216 1.26 -20.43 -13.18
C MET A 216 0.75 -21.61 -12.37
N SER A 217 0.86 -21.50 -11.05
CA SER A 217 0.34 -22.48 -10.10
C SER A 217 -0.51 -21.80 -9.03
N GLY A 218 -1.40 -22.55 -8.40
CA GLY A 218 -2.30 -22.01 -7.38
C GLY A 218 -3.46 -21.18 -7.91
N LEU A 219 -3.91 -21.43 -9.17
CA LEU A 219 -4.97 -20.68 -9.85
C LEU A 219 -6.30 -20.60 -9.06
N ILE A 220 -6.57 -21.55 -8.17
CA ILE A 220 -7.75 -21.51 -7.27
C ILE A 220 -7.78 -20.23 -6.43
N ASN A 221 -6.62 -19.65 -6.12
CA ASN A 221 -6.53 -18.43 -5.34
C ASN A 221 -6.98 -17.18 -6.12
N ILE A 222 -7.07 -17.25 -7.45
CA ILE A 222 -7.73 -16.19 -8.24
C ILE A 222 -9.21 -16.13 -7.88
N VAL A 223 -9.85 -17.29 -7.69
CA VAL A 223 -11.26 -17.33 -7.25
C VAL A 223 -11.39 -16.75 -5.85
N TRP A 224 -10.51 -17.14 -4.91
CA TRP A 224 -10.55 -16.58 -3.56
C TRP A 224 -10.25 -15.08 -3.52
N LEU A 225 -9.34 -14.60 -4.37
CA LEU A 225 -9.09 -13.17 -4.53
C LEU A 225 -10.33 -12.43 -5.04
N LEU A 226 -11.01 -12.97 -6.05
CA LEU A 226 -12.28 -12.42 -6.53
C LEU A 226 -13.34 -12.41 -5.43
N CYS A 227 -13.39 -13.45 -4.58
CA CYS A 227 -14.28 -13.46 -3.42
C CYS A 227 -13.93 -12.34 -2.40
N VAL A 228 -12.64 -12.02 -2.17
CA VAL A 228 -12.24 -10.88 -1.32
C VAL A 228 -12.73 -9.57 -1.94
N ILE A 229 -12.53 -9.38 -3.24
CA ILE A 229 -12.98 -8.17 -3.96
C ILE A 229 -14.51 -8.03 -3.85
N CYS A 230 -15.26 -9.09 -4.17
CA CYS A 230 -16.71 -9.08 -4.09
C CYS A 230 -17.21 -8.85 -2.66
N SER A 231 -16.58 -9.48 -1.66
CA SER A 231 -16.94 -9.25 -0.25
C SER A 231 -16.74 -7.79 0.15
N THR A 232 -15.63 -7.17 -0.23
CA THR A 232 -15.38 -5.76 0.08
C THR A 232 -16.35 -4.84 -0.66
N MET A 233 -16.68 -5.16 -1.92
CA MET A 233 -17.55 -4.35 -2.77
C MET A 233 -19.01 -4.43 -2.34
N PHE A 234 -19.51 -5.60 -1.96
CA PHE A 234 -20.95 -5.84 -1.77
C PHE A 234 -21.35 -6.03 -0.30
N ILE A 235 -20.44 -6.45 0.59
CA ILE A 235 -20.75 -6.60 2.03
C ILE A 235 -20.33 -5.32 2.76
N ASN A 236 -21.20 -4.32 2.69
CA ASN A 236 -21.03 -3.04 3.38
C ASN A 236 -22.41 -2.37 3.60
N SER A 237 -22.45 -1.31 4.37
CA SER A 237 -23.69 -0.60 4.71
C SER A 237 -24.44 0.00 3.52
N THR A 238 -23.81 0.20 2.37
CA THR A 238 -24.45 0.68 1.16
C THR A 238 -25.39 -0.37 0.56
N TYR A 239 -24.99 -1.64 0.55
CA TYR A 239 -25.77 -2.76 0.00
C TYR A 239 -26.57 -3.51 1.06
N ILE A 240 -26.12 -3.47 2.32
CA ILE A 240 -26.78 -4.09 3.48
C ILE A 240 -26.98 -2.99 4.53
N PRO A 241 -28.06 -2.18 4.41
CA PRO A 241 -28.29 -1.03 5.31
C PRO A 241 -28.27 -1.40 6.79
N ALA A 242 -28.77 -2.59 7.12
CA ALA A 242 -28.76 -3.11 8.49
C ALA A 242 -27.37 -3.20 9.15
N MET A 243 -26.28 -3.23 8.36
CA MET A 243 -24.91 -3.16 8.91
C MET A 243 -24.55 -1.77 9.44
N GLY A 244 -25.20 -0.72 8.93
CA GLY A 244 -24.96 0.68 9.30
C GLY A 244 -25.85 1.16 10.45
N GLU A 245 -26.83 0.39 10.91
CA GLU A 245 -27.70 0.77 12.01
C GLU A 245 -26.93 0.84 13.33
N HIS A 246 -27.26 1.85 14.15
CA HIS A 246 -26.59 2.05 15.44
C HIS A 246 -26.73 0.84 16.34
N ASP A 247 -27.93 0.24 16.36
CA ASP A 247 -28.29 -0.91 17.22
C ASP A 247 -28.01 -2.28 16.56
N ALA A 248 -27.39 -2.29 15.37
CA ALA A 248 -27.04 -3.55 14.73
C ALA A 248 -26.13 -4.41 15.61
N PRO A 249 -26.40 -5.72 15.71
CA PRO A 249 -25.56 -6.62 16.50
C PRO A 249 -24.15 -6.70 15.88
N TRP A 250 -23.13 -6.87 16.76
CA TRP A 250 -21.73 -6.86 16.38
C TRP A 250 -21.37 -7.85 15.25
N TYR A 251 -21.99 -9.05 15.25
CA TYR A 251 -21.75 -10.05 14.21
C TYR A 251 -22.25 -9.61 12.83
N LEU A 252 -23.27 -8.76 12.76
CA LEU A 252 -23.76 -8.19 11.51
C LEU A 252 -22.85 -7.05 11.04
N LYS A 253 -22.39 -6.20 11.97
CA LYS A 253 -21.43 -5.12 11.66
C LYS A 253 -20.11 -5.68 11.11
N LEU A 254 -19.71 -6.88 11.54
CA LEU A 254 -18.48 -7.57 11.10
C LEU A 254 -18.76 -8.69 10.07
N LEU A 255 -19.87 -8.64 9.33
CA LEU A 255 -20.23 -9.68 8.37
C LEU A 255 -19.17 -9.88 7.27
N ARG A 256 -18.59 -8.79 6.79
CA ARG A 256 -17.52 -8.82 5.80
C ARG A 256 -16.25 -9.49 6.36
N GLU A 257 -15.94 -9.22 7.58
CA GLU A 257 -14.78 -9.78 8.30
C GLU A 257 -14.93 -11.30 8.50
N TRP A 258 -16.14 -11.77 8.76
CA TRP A 258 -16.42 -13.21 8.77
C TRP A 258 -16.21 -13.85 7.39
N ALA A 259 -16.62 -13.16 6.32
CA ALA A 259 -16.35 -13.63 4.96
C ALA A 259 -14.83 -13.69 4.69
N PHE A 260 -14.05 -12.71 5.13
CA PHE A 260 -12.59 -12.74 5.00
C PHE A 260 -11.96 -13.92 5.76
N ILE A 261 -12.38 -14.20 6.99
CA ILE A 261 -11.90 -15.35 7.76
C ILE A 261 -12.18 -16.66 7.01
N LEU A 262 -13.38 -16.80 6.47
CA LEU A 262 -13.76 -17.98 5.68
C LEU A 262 -12.89 -18.11 4.41
N ILE A 263 -12.69 -17.01 3.68
CA ILE A 263 -11.86 -17.01 2.45
C ILE A 263 -10.41 -17.35 2.79
N ILE A 264 -9.85 -16.80 3.88
CA ILE A 264 -8.50 -17.14 4.35
C ILE A 264 -8.39 -18.64 4.62
N ALA A 265 -9.35 -19.22 5.36
CA ALA A 265 -9.36 -20.64 5.67
C ALA A 265 -9.46 -21.50 4.39
N LEU A 266 -10.38 -21.15 3.48
CA LEU A 266 -10.56 -21.88 2.22
C LEU A 266 -9.33 -21.76 1.31
N SER A 267 -8.74 -20.57 1.16
CA SER A 267 -7.48 -20.39 0.43
C SER A 267 -6.37 -21.24 1.04
N TRP A 268 -6.26 -21.29 2.38
CA TRP A 268 -5.23 -22.05 3.05
C TRP A 268 -5.40 -23.56 2.83
N LEU A 269 -6.62 -24.08 2.94
CA LEU A 269 -6.94 -25.51 2.81
C LEU A 269 -6.86 -25.99 1.36
N THR A 270 -7.22 -25.16 0.37
CA THR A 270 -7.26 -25.55 -1.04
C THR A 270 -5.93 -25.37 -1.78
N THR A 271 -5.00 -24.60 -1.20
CA THR A 271 -3.69 -24.35 -1.83
C THR A 271 -2.68 -25.40 -1.40
N LYS A 272 -2.05 -26.07 -2.37
CA LYS A 272 -0.97 -27.02 -2.08
C LYS A 272 0.21 -26.33 -1.41
N LYS A 273 0.76 -26.94 -0.35
CA LYS A 273 1.91 -26.42 0.41
C LYS A 273 3.08 -26.04 -0.49
N LYS A 274 3.39 -26.87 -1.49
CA LYS A 274 4.44 -26.62 -2.47
C LYS A 274 4.29 -25.28 -3.19
N VAL A 275 3.07 -24.86 -3.54
CA VAL A 275 2.85 -23.55 -4.22
C VAL A 275 3.27 -22.38 -3.34
N ARG A 276 2.96 -22.44 -2.04
CA ARG A 276 3.36 -21.42 -1.08
C ARG A 276 4.88 -21.43 -0.82
N GLU A 277 5.49 -22.62 -0.74
CA GLU A 277 6.95 -22.79 -0.64
C GLU A 277 7.63 -22.22 -1.89
N ASP A 278 7.13 -22.55 -3.07
CA ASP A 278 7.62 -22.06 -4.35
C ASP A 278 7.51 -20.52 -4.47
N ASN A 279 6.50 -19.92 -3.84
CA ASN A 279 6.33 -18.47 -3.76
C ASN A 279 7.09 -17.87 -2.55
N SER A 280 7.85 -18.66 -1.79
CA SER A 280 8.53 -18.25 -0.55
C SER A 280 7.60 -17.51 0.42
N TYR A 281 6.34 -17.99 0.51
CA TYR A 281 5.35 -17.41 1.40
C TYR A 281 5.77 -17.54 2.86
N SER A 282 5.70 -16.46 3.62
CA SER A 282 5.89 -16.46 5.07
C SER A 282 4.87 -15.55 5.75
N TRP A 283 4.57 -15.80 7.01
CA TRP A 283 3.67 -14.97 7.80
C TRP A 283 4.33 -13.66 8.30
N GLY A 284 5.66 -13.54 8.14
CA GLY A 284 6.44 -12.39 8.62
C GLY A 284 5.83 -11.05 8.26
N PRO A 285 5.60 -10.75 6.97
CA PRO A 285 5.12 -9.43 6.54
C PRO A 285 3.75 -9.06 7.13
N ILE A 286 2.78 -9.98 7.14
CA ILE A 286 1.46 -9.64 7.70
C ILE A 286 1.48 -9.50 9.23
N MET A 287 2.33 -10.28 9.91
CA MET A 287 2.54 -10.12 11.35
C MET A 287 3.23 -8.81 11.69
N GLU A 288 4.18 -8.37 10.86
CA GLU A 288 4.81 -7.06 10.97
C GLU A 288 3.78 -5.94 10.93
N VAL A 289 2.96 -5.95 9.88
CA VAL A 289 1.87 -4.98 9.71
C VAL A 289 0.92 -5.02 10.90
N ALA A 290 0.49 -6.19 11.35
CA ALA A 290 -0.40 -6.31 12.50
C ALA A 290 0.22 -5.70 13.77
N CYS A 291 1.48 -6.01 14.08
CA CYS A 291 2.16 -5.47 15.26
C CYS A 291 2.32 -3.96 15.21
N VAL A 292 2.72 -3.41 14.08
CA VAL A 292 2.95 -1.96 13.91
C VAL A 292 1.64 -1.19 13.95
N PHE A 293 0.64 -1.64 13.19
CA PHE A 293 -0.64 -0.96 13.12
C PHE A 293 -1.45 -1.05 14.41
N LEU A 294 -1.23 -2.07 15.25
CA LEU A 294 -1.77 -2.10 16.60
C LEU A 294 -1.39 -0.83 17.38
N GLY A 295 -0.11 -0.46 17.34
CA GLY A 295 0.40 0.75 17.99
C GLY A 295 -0.13 2.03 17.35
N ILE A 296 -0.18 2.08 16.01
CA ILE A 296 -0.72 3.23 15.26
C ILE A 296 -2.18 3.46 15.67
N PHE A 297 -3.05 2.45 15.53
CA PHE A 297 -4.47 2.61 15.85
C PHE A 297 -4.72 2.93 17.33
N ALA A 298 -3.99 2.29 18.25
CA ALA A 298 -4.13 2.58 19.67
C ALA A 298 -3.73 4.03 20.05
N THR A 299 -2.74 4.61 19.35
CA THR A 299 -2.24 5.97 19.65
C THR A 299 -2.88 7.07 18.80
N MET A 300 -3.53 6.71 17.68
CA MET A 300 -4.07 7.66 16.71
C MET A 300 -5.33 8.37 17.20
N THR A 301 -6.20 7.73 17.98
CA THR A 301 -7.48 8.29 18.42
C THR A 301 -7.35 9.70 19.02
N PRO A 302 -6.54 9.94 20.06
CA PRO A 302 -6.42 11.30 20.62
C PRO A 302 -5.75 12.28 19.66
N ALA A 303 -4.92 11.80 18.74
CA ALA A 303 -4.30 12.66 17.75
C ALA A 303 -5.32 13.18 16.71
N LEU A 304 -6.21 12.32 16.23
CA LEU A 304 -7.29 12.72 15.33
C LEU A 304 -8.27 13.68 16.01
N MET A 305 -8.68 13.40 17.26
CA MET A 305 -9.53 14.31 18.05
C MET A 305 -8.89 15.69 18.24
N PHE A 306 -7.59 15.73 18.50
CA PHE A 306 -6.87 17.01 18.63
C PHE A 306 -6.84 17.78 17.31
N LEU A 307 -6.60 17.11 16.18
CA LEU A 307 -6.58 17.74 14.85
C LEU A 307 -7.96 18.27 14.42
N GLN A 308 -9.02 17.60 14.81
CA GLN A 308 -10.38 18.11 14.59
C GLN A 308 -10.68 19.39 15.36
N GLN A 309 -10.09 19.57 16.55
CA GLN A 309 -10.22 20.79 17.34
C GLN A 309 -9.23 21.89 16.94
N ASN A 310 -8.06 21.49 16.43
CA ASN A 310 -6.95 22.36 16.03
C ASN A 310 -6.48 21.97 14.62
N PRO A 311 -7.26 22.29 13.57
CA PRO A 311 -6.93 21.88 12.21
C PRO A 311 -5.64 22.54 11.73
N LEU A 312 -4.95 21.86 10.83
CA LEU A 312 -3.79 22.44 10.16
C LEU A 312 -4.24 23.63 9.29
N PRO A 313 -3.42 24.68 9.16
CA PRO A 313 -3.75 25.89 8.41
C PRO A 313 -3.62 25.66 6.88
N ILE A 314 -4.33 24.67 6.36
CA ILE A 314 -4.39 24.30 4.94
C ILE A 314 -5.86 24.17 4.53
N ASP A 315 -6.22 24.76 3.40
CA ASP A 315 -7.61 24.85 2.92
C ASP A 315 -7.76 24.63 1.42
N GLN A 316 -6.65 24.41 0.70
CA GLN A 316 -6.66 24.18 -0.75
C GLN A 316 -6.29 22.72 -1.08
N PRO A 317 -6.94 22.08 -2.06
CA PRO A 317 -6.66 20.69 -2.42
C PRO A 317 -5.18 20.45 -2.78
N TRP A 318 -4.52 21.33 -3.50
CA TRP A 318 -3.10 21.19 -3.83
C TRP A 318 -2.19 21.14 -2.58
N GLN A 319 -2.53 21.90 -1.51
CA GLN A 319 -1.80 21.84 -0.25
C GLN A 319 -1.91 20.44 0.36
N PHE A 320 -3.12 19.85 0.31
CA PHE A 320 -3.33 18.48 0.78
C PHE A 320 -2.52 17.46 -0.01
N VAL A 321 -2.36 17.61 -1.34
CA VAL A 321 -1.48 16.71 -2.12
C VAL A 321 -0.06 16.74 -1.59
N TYR A 322 0.52 17.94 -1.43
CA TYR A 322 1.93 18.05 -1.04
C TYR A 322 2.17 17.81 0.44
N CYS A 323 1.30 18.27 1.33
CA CYS A 323 1.44 18.02 2.76
C CYS A 323 1.24 16.53 3.10
N THR A 324 0.19 15.91 2.57
CA THR A 324 -0.01 14.46 2.70
C THR A 324 1.17 13.71 2.08
N GLY A 325 1.58 14.12 0.88
CA GLY A 325 2.68 13.50 0.16
C GLY A 325 4.02 13.61 0.89
N ALA A 326 4.37 14.79 1.39
CA ALA A 326 5.61 14.99 2.12
C ALA A 326 5.70 14.10 3.37
N LEU A 327 4.59 13.98 4.10
CA LEU A 327 4.55 13.10 5.26
C LEU A 327 4.53 11.62 4.84
N SER A 328 3.75 11.23 3.83
CA SER A 328 3.70 9.86 3.31
C SER A 328 5.04 9.37 2.77
N ALA A 329 5.89 10.25 2.27
CA ALA A 329 7.21 9.86 1.80
C ALA A 329 8.14 9.35 2.93
N PHE A 330 7.96 9.82 4.16
CA PHE A 330 8.83 9.50 5.31
C PHE A 330 8.13 8.72 6.42
N LEU A 331 6.81 8.82 6.47
CA LEU A 331 5.97 8.06 7.39
C LEU A 331 5.13 7.06 6.59
N ASP A 332 4.51 6.12 7.28
CA ASP A 332 3.56 5.21 6.62
C ASP A 332 2.40 6.00 6.00
N ASN A 333 2.01 5.65 4.79
CA ASN A 333 1.00 6.35 4.01
C ASN A 333 -0.42 6.25 4.61
N ALA A 334 -0.74 5.18 5.31
CA ALA A 334 -2.07 4.94 5.85
C ALA A 334 -2.41 5.88 7.04
N PRO A 335 -1.62 5.99 8.11
CA PRO A 335 -1.90 6.96 9.17
C PRO A 335 -1.82 8.41 8.67
N THR A 336 -0.95 8.68 7.69
CA THR A 336 -0.85 10.01 7.09
C THR A 336 -2.16 10.42 6.43
N ALA A 337 -2.78 9.54 5.63
CA ALA A 337 -4.07 9.82 5.02
C ALA A 337 -5.15 10.14 6.07
N MET A 338 -5.16 9.43 7.21
CA MET A 338 -6.13 9.65 8.28
C MET A 338 -5.94 11.00 8.98
N VAL A 339 -4.70 11.45 9.18
CA VAL A 339 -4.38 12.78 9.73
C VAL A 339 -4.95 13.89 8.83
N PHE A 340 -4.72 13.80 7.51
CA PHE A 340 -5.22 14.82 6.58
C PHE A 340 -6.72 14.69 6.33
N HIS A 341 -7.29 13.50 6.39
CA HIS A 341 -8.74 13.34 6.37
C HIS A 341 -9.38 14.03 7.59
N ALA A 342 -8.87 13.81 8.80
CA ALA A 342 -9.37 14.48 10.01
C ALA A 342 -9.27 16.01 9.91
N THR A 343 -8.20 16.55 9.32
CA THR A 343 -8.08 17.98 9.03
C THR A 343 -9.13 18.43 8.02
N ALA A 344 -9.34 17.67 6.93
CA ALA A 344 -10.31 18.04 5.90
C ALA A 344 -11.76 18.03 6.39
N THR A 345 -12.11 17.20 7.40
CA THR A 345 -13.46 17.19 7.99
C THR A 345 -13.83 18.49 8.71
N THR A 346 -12.87 19.33 9.03
CA THR A 346 -13.13 20.65 9.64
C THR A 346 -13.40 21.76 8.62
N LEU A 347 -13.16 21.49 7.33
CA LEU A 347 -13.37 22.46 6.27
C LEU A 347 -14.80 22.41 5.77
N PRO A 348 -15.39 23.57 5.39
CA PRO A 348 -16.75 23.61 4.87
C PRO A 348 -16.83 22.92 3.51
N VAL A 349 -17.93 22.17 3.29
CA VAL A 349 -18.28 21.65 1.97
C VAL A 349 -19.15 22.69 1.27
N ALA A 350 -18.79 23.07 0.05
CA ALA A 350 -19.54 24.06 -0.70
C ALA A 350 -20.99 23.62 -0.96
N GLU A 351 -21.91 24.55 -1.02
CA GLU A 351 -23.32 24.29 -1.31
C GLU A 351 -23.47 23.57 -2.67
N GLY A 352 -24.29 22.53 -2.71
CA GLY A 352 -24.51 21.71 -3.90
C GLY A 352 -23.45 20.63 -4.16
N VAL A 353 -22.39 20.55 -3.35
CA VAL A 353 -21.38 19.48 -3.45
C VAL A 353 -21.70 18.36 -2.48
N THR A 354 -21.84 17.14 -2.97
CA THR A 354 -22.05 15.96 -2.12
C THR A 354 -20.72 15.59 -1.44
N ALA A 355 -20.72 15.65 -0.11
CA ALA A 355 -19.57 15.21 0.68
C ALA A 355 -19.33 13.70 0.54
N VAL A 356 -18.08 13.30 0.57
CA VAL A 356 -17.62 11.90 0.54
C VAL A 356 -16.82 11.64 1.81
N ALA A 357 -17.28 10.71 2.63
CA ALA A 357 -16.71 10.46 3.96
C ALA A 357 -16.54 11.75 4.80
N GLY A 358 -17.51 12.67 4.70
CA GLY A 358 -17.54 13.93 5.45
C GLY A 358 -16.69 15.07 4.89
N ILE A 359 -16.02 14.89 3.74
CA ILE A 359 -15.17 15.91 3.12
C ILE A 359 -15.55 16.18 1.67
N ALA A 360 -15.14 17.33 1.12
CA ALA A 360 -15.35 17.61 -0.30
C ALA A 360 -14.54 16.66 -1.21
N PRO A 361 -15.07 16.24 -2.37
CA PRO A 361 -14.40 15.29 -3.27
C PRO A 361 -12.99 15.71 -3.71
N GLY A 362 -12.74 17.00 -3.86
CA GLY A 362 -11.40 17.54 -4.19
C GLY A 362 -10.34 17.23 -3.13
N PHE A 363 -10.68 17.32 -1.85
CA PHE A 363 -9.79 16.94 -0.75
C PHE A 363 -9.58 15.43 -0.69
N MET A 364 -10.63 14.63 -0.94
CA MET A 364 -10.51 13.17 -1.01
C MET A 364 -9.54 12.73 -2.11
N LYS A 365 -9.63 13.35 -3.31
CA LYS A 365 -8.67 13.15 -4.40
C LYS A 365 -7.25 13.50 -3.98
N ALA A 366 -7.07 14.69 -3.42
CA ALA A 366 -5.78 15.23 -3.02
C ALA A 366 -5.09 14.34 -1.97
N ILE A 367 -5.82 13.94 -0.93
CA ILE A 367 -5.32 13.05 0.13
C ILE A 367 -4.94 11.68 -0.47
N SER A 368 -5.80 11.09 -1.30
CA SER A 368 -5.55 9.79 -1.93
C SER A 368 -4.29 9.83 -2.81
N MET A 369 -4.16 10.85 -3.67
CA MET A 369 -2.98 11.03 -4.53
C MET A 369 -1.71 11.28 -3.73
N GLY A 370 -1.77 12.17 -2.75
CA GLY A 370 -0.64 12.47 -1.87
C GLY A 370 -0.17 11.22 -1.11
N ALA A 371 -1.08 10.50 -0.47
CA ALA A 371 -0.74 9.31 0.29
C ALA A 371 -0.13 8.21 -0.57
N VAL A 372 -0.73 7.90 -1.73
CA VAL A 372 -0.30 6.76 -2.56
C VAL A 372 0.91 7.09 -3.42
N PHE A 373 0.89 8.20 -4.15
CA PHE A 373 1.99 8.52 -5.09
C PHE A 373 3.30 8.82 -4.36
N PHE A 374 3.25 9.64 -3.34
CA PHE A 374 4.45 10.07 -2.64
C PHE A 374 5.04 8.98 -1.73
N GLY A 375 4.28 7.94 -1.39
CA GLY A 375 4.82 6.73 -0.78
C GLY A 375 5.95 6.10 -1.59
N ALA A 376 5.97 6.32 -2.92
CA ALA A 376 7.06 5.89 -3.81
C ALA A 376 8.35 6.71 -3.69
N LEU A 377 8.37 7.84 -2.98
CA LEU A 377 9.55 8.71 -2.97
C LEU A 377 10.68 8.19 -2.08
N THR A 378 10.39 7.30 -1.15
CA THR A 378 11.40 6.66 -0.30
C THR A 378 11.13 5.15 -0.14
N TYR A 379 12.10 4.43 0.41
CA TYR A 379 11.91 3.00 0.70
C TYR A 379 10.98 2.74 1.89
N ILE A 380 10.75 3.71 2.75
CA ILE A 380 9.93 3.57 3.97
C ILE A 380 8.52 4.15 3.82
N GLY A 381 8.24 4.90 2.76
CA GLY A 381 6.93 5.53 2.56
C GLY A 381 5.78 4.56 2.29
N ASN A 382 6.09 3.31 1.91
CA ASN A 382 5.11 2.24 1.79
C ASN A 382 5.79 0.88 2.03
N GLY A 383 5.13 -0.04 2.74
CA GLY A 383 5.66 -1.35 3.12
C GLY A 383 6.29 -2.17 1.98
N PRO A 384 5.65 -2.32 0.81
CA PRO A 384 6.21 -3.10 -0.29
C PRO A 384 7.52 -2.54 -0.86
N ASN A 385 7.85 -1.27 -0.67
CA ASN A 385 9.09 -0.67 -1.22
C ASN A 385 10.34 -1.33 -0.65
N PHE A 386 10.40 -1.43 0.69
CA PHE A 386 11.53 -2.04 1.37
C PHE A 386 11.62 -3.54 1.08
N MET A 387 10.47 -4.22 1.00
CA MET A 387 10.38 -5.63 0.62
C MET A 387 10.96 -5.88 -0.78
N VAL A 388 10.56 -5.09 -1.77
CA VAL A 388 11.06 -5.18 -3.16
C VAL A 388 12.56 -4.92 -3.20
N LYS A 389 13.05 -3.91 -2.48
CA LYS A 389 14.49 -3.63 -2.33
C LYS A 389 15.23 -4.84 -1.77
N SER A 390 14.77 -5.39 -0.66
CA SER A 390 15.39 -6.53 0.02
C SER A 390 15.45 -7.77 -0.89
N ILE A 391 14.37 -8.09 -1.61
CA ILE A 391 14.32 -9.22 -2.56
C ILE A 391 15.31 -8.99 -3.71
N ALA A 392 15.43 -7.76 -4.22
CA ALA A 392 16.38 -7.42 -5.28
C ALA A 392 17.83 -7.56 -4.81
N GLU A 393 18.14 -7.11 -3.59
CA GLU A 393 19.48 -7.26 -2.99
C GLU A 393 19.83 -8.74 -2.74
N GLN A 394 18.89 -9.55 -2.27
CA GLN A 394 19.05 -11.01 -2.15
C GLN A 394 19.31 -11.68 -3.50
N SER A 395 18.84 -11.08 -4.59
CA SER A 395 19.06 -11.54 -5.97
C SER A 395 20.36 -10.97 -6.58
N GLY A 396 21.21 -10.32 -5.77
CA GLY A 396 22.51 -9.81 -6.20
C GLY A 396 22.45 -8.49 -6.97
N ILE A 397 21.41 -7.69 -6.78
CA ILE A 397 21.30 -6.33 -7.37
C ILE A 397 21.70 -5.30 -6.31
N ASP A 398 22.76 -4.54 -6.56
CA ASP A 398 23.22 -3.46 -5.69
C ASP A 398 22.25 -2.28 -5.76
N MET A 399 21.26 -2.26 -4.85
CA MET A 399 20.26 -1.19 -4.80
C MET A 399 20.86 0.10 -4.20
N PRO A 400 20.42 1.28 -4.67
CA PRO A 400 20.88 2.54 -4.11
C PRO A 400 20.54 2.65 -2.62
N SER A 401 21.38 3.38 -1.86
CA SER A 401 21.05 3.74 -0.48
C SER A 401 19.76 4.54 -0.41
N PHE A 402 19.20 4.71 0.78
CA PHE A 402 17.98 5.48 1.03
C PHE A 402 18.00 6.86 0.35
N PHE A 403 19.02 7.67 0.63
CA PHE A 403 19.20 8.98 0.00
C PHE A 403 19.54 8.88 -1.48
N GLY A 404 20.28 7.84 -1.88
CA GLY A 404 20.60 7.58 -3.28
C GLY A 404 19.35 7.32 -4.13
N TYR A 405 18.39 6.55 -3.62
CA TYR A 405 17.08 6.32 -4.23
C TYR A 405 16.31 7.65 -4.36
N MET A 406 16.18 8.38 -3.25
CA MET A 406 15.43 9.62 -3.21
C MET A 406 15.98 10.66 -4.19
N ILE A 407 17.29 10.96 -4.13
CA ILE A 407 17.90 12.05 -4.90
C ILE A 407 18.08 11.68 -6.37
N LYS A 408 18.52 10.43 -6.68
CA LYS A 408 18.87 10.04 -8.05
C LYS A 408 17.70 9.52 -8.87
N PHE A 409 16.61 9.11 -8.23
CA PHE A 409 15.44 8.56 -8.91
C PHE A 409 14.15 9.31 -8.56
N SER A 410 13.75 9.30 -7.30
CA SER A 410 12.41 9.77 -6.91
C SER A 410 12.20 11.26 -7.20
N LEU A 411 13.14 12.12 -6.81
CA LEU A 411 13.05 13.56 -7.05
C LEU A 411 13.23 13.94 -8.52
N ILE A 412 13.91 13.11 -9.33
CA ILE A 412 14.16 13.39 -10.74
C ILE A 412 13.08 12.83 -11.66
N VAL A 413 12.51 11.67 -11.31
CA VAL A 413 11.54 10.95 -12.14
C VAL A 413 10.13 11.05 -11.58
N CYS A 414 9.91 10.61 -10.33
CA CYS A 414 8.58 10.50 -9.77
C CYS A 414 7.98 11.88 -9.46
N LEU A 415 8.71 12.73 -8.73
CA LEU A 415 8.20 14.03 -8.30
C LEU A 415 7.75 14.93 -9.45
N PRO A 416 8.51 15.10 -10.55
CA PRO A 416 8.05 15.91 -11.70
C PRO A 416 6.76 15.35 -12.33
N ILE A 417 6.63 14.03 -12.43
CA ILE A 417 5.40 13.40 -12.95
C ILE A 417 4.22 13.70 -12.03
N TYR A 418 4.40 13.58 -10.69
CA TYR A 418 3.35 13.86 -9.73
C TYR A 418 2.93 15.35 -9.74
N ILE A 419 3.88 16.27 -9.93
CA ILE A 419 3.60 17.70 -10.11
C ILE A 419 2.78 17.93 -11.38
N ILE A 420 3.16 17.32 -12.51
CA ILE A 420 2.41 17.43 -13.76
C ILE A 420 0.98 16.95 -13.58
N VAL A 421 0.78 15.78 -12.95
CA VAL A 421 -0.56 15.23 -12.70
C VAL A 421 -1.36 16.13 -11.75
N GLN A 422 -0.74 16.63 -10.68
CA GLN A 422 -1.41 17.58 -9.78
C GLN A 422 -1.86 18.85 -10.53
N LEU A 423 -1.01 19.45 -11.35
CA LEU A 423 -1.35 20.65 -12.12
C LEU A 423 -2.43 20.43 -13.19
N LEU A 424 -2.60 19.19 -13.67
CA LEU A 424 -3.61 18.85 -14.67
C LEU A 424 -4.99 18.59 -14.06
N PHE A 425 -5.07 18.10 -12.80
CA PHE A 425 -6.29 17.52 -12.25
C PHE A 425 -6.73 18.12 -10.90
N ILE A 426 -5.90 18.91 -10.23
CA ILE A 426 -6.14 19.60 -8.96
C ILE A 426 -5.71 21.06 -9.04
#